data_3f5c6f6eac73bd0aea3c23a3cee5c032
#
_entry.id   3f5c6f6eac73bd0aea3c23a3cee5c032
#
_cell.length_a   1.000
_cell.length_b   1.000
_cell.length_c   1.000
_cell.angle_alpha   90.00
_cell.angle_beta   90.00
_cell.angle_gamma   90.00
#
_symmetry.space_group_name_H-M   'P 1'
#
loop_
_entity.id
_entity.type
_entity.pdbx_description
1 polymer ?
#
loop_
_entity_poly.entity_id
_entity_poly.type
_entity_poly.pdbx_seq_one_letter_code
_entity_poly.pdbx_strand_id
1 'polypeptide(L)'
;MVKAMTDYFSDRENGPRARTDQVISPTVWAGLVATVQTLINSGAFGLSFPERCTDGQVICGSDSDALSASLAAEMPGLAWPLETAAVVADGCFSEHQPFAPDTLLILDFVEFVHASVAKAIPGKYHDFFNHYHLTFDQEAGQEGFRSTVNRMFARNGVAFEILPTGRIVRLLPPVLGEELKRTVFNTGDRTLDNMLSESRAKFSDRNPLVRREALERLWDAWERLKSFADPGDKKRSIKIILDAVTSEPSLRARLEEEAMELNSIGNSYLIRHSEVTQVAVIDVDHIDYLFHRLFAMIQLMLSKKENM
;
A
#
# COMPACT_ATOMS: atom_id res chain seq x y z
N MET A 1 -3.17 8.10 23.85
CA MET A 1 -2.77 6.68 24.12
C MET A 1 -3.46 5.82 23.08
N VAL A 2 -2.76 5.42 22.05
CA VAL A 2 -3.28 4.50 21.01
C VAL A 2 -3.51 3.17 21.71
N LYS A 3 -4.78 2.75 21.82
CA LYS A 3 -5.15 1.44 22.35
C LYS A 3 -4.53 0.41 21.38
N ALA A 4 -3.57 -0.38 21.88
CA ALA A 4 -2.93 -1.42 21.11
C ALA A 4 -4.02 -2.26 20.40
N MET A 5 -3.86 -2.50 19.09
CA MET A 5 -4.68 -3.46 18.38
C MET A 5 -4.70 -4.73 19.21
N THR A 6 -5.90 -5.25 19.50
CA THR A 6 -6.04 -6.50 20.22
C THR A 6 -5.53 -7.61 19.32
N ASP A 7 -4.27 -8.00 19.50
CA ASP A 7 -3.70 -9.16 18.82
C ASP A 7 -4.40 -10.41 19.34
N TYR A 8 -4.81 -11.27 18.43
CA TYR A 8 -5.35 -12.58 18.80
C TYR A 8 -4.23 -13.50 19.32
N PHE A 9 -4.60 -14.59 19.96
CA PHE A 9 -3.66 -15.54 20.52
C PHE A 9 -2.61 -16.00 19.48
N SER A 10 -3.06 -16.36 18.27
CA SER A 10 -2.18 -16.79 17.18
C SER A 10 -1.18 -15.72 16.72
N ASP A 11 -1.54 -14.43 16.81
CA ASP A 11 -0.63 -13.33 16.43
C ASP A 11 0.47 -13.16 17.49
N ARG A 12 0.15 -13.41 18.76
CA ARG A 12 1.12 -13.36 19.86
C ARG A 12 2.10 -14.55 19.86
N GLU A 13 1.62 -15.74 19.44
CA GLU A 13 2.45 -16.95 19.38
C GLU A 13 3.35 -16.99 18.15
N ASN A 14 2.82 -16.63 16.98
CA ASN A 14 3.48 -16.80 15.69
C ASN A 14 4.07 -15.50 15.12
N GLY A 15 3.82 -14.37 15.78
CA GLY A 15 4.14 -13.05 15.25
C GLY A 15 3.18 -12.59 14.13
N PRO A 16 3.31 -11.34 13.65
CA PRO A 16 2.47 -10.81 12.60
C PRO A 16 2.72 -11.53 11.27
N ARG A 17 1.63 -11.84 10.55
CA ARG A 17 1.70 -12.40 9.21
C ARG A 17 2.41 -11.44 8.26
N ALA A 18 3.28 -11.95 7.37
CA ALA A 18 3.86 -11.16 6.29
C ALA A 18 2.75 -10.58 5.38
N ARG A 19 2.84 -9.28 5.08
CA ARG A 19 1.83 -8.55 4.28
C ARG A 19 2.34 -8.38 2.86
N THR A 20 2.19 -9.43 2.06
CA THR A 20 2.70 -9.52 0.69
C THR A 20 1.60 -9.72 -0.35
N ASP A 21 0.38 -10.09 0.07
CA ASP A 21 -0.71 -10.41 -0.82
C ASP A 21 -1.26 -9.14 -1.47
N GLN A 22 -1.13 -9.03 -2.78
CA GLN A 22 -1.58 -7.86 -3.55
C GLN A 22 -3.01 -8.00 -4.08
N VAL A 23 -3.63 -9.16 -3.86
CA VAL A 23 -5.00 -9.45 -4.26
C VAL A 23 -5.86 -9.58 -3.00
N ILE A 24 -7.03 -8.94 -3.01
CA ILE A 24 -8.01 -9.09 -1.94
C ILE A 24 -8.83 -10.36 -2.21
N SER A 25 -8.71 -11.33 -1.31
CA SER A 25 -9.41 -12.60 -1.42
C SER A 25 -10.92 -12.46 -1.19
N PRO A 26 -11.75 -13.40 -1.71
CA PRO A 26 -13.18 -13.43 -1.40
C PRO A 26 -13.50 -13.45 0.10
N THR A 27 -12.65 -14.07 0.93
CA THR A 27 -12.83 -14.07 2.39
C THR A 27 -12.68 -12.67 2.98
N VAL A 28 -11.69 -11.90 2.53
CA VAL A 28 -11.47 -10.53 2.98
C VAL A 28 -12.59 -9.62 2.49
N TRP A 29 -13.00 -9.79 1.23
CA TRP A 29 -14.12 -9.06 0.66
C TRP A 29 -15.42 -9.31 1.45
N ALA A 30 -15.77 -10.56 1.74
CA ALA A 30 -16.94 -10.88 2.55
C ALA A 30 -16.90 -10.23 3.94
N GLY A 31 -15.72 -10.18 4.57
CA GLY A 31 -15.51 -9.47 5.83
C GLY A 31 -15.72 -7.96 5.73
N LEU A 32 -15.27 -7.33 4.64
CA LEU A 32 -15.52 -5.91 4.35
C LEU A 32 -17.01 -5.64 4.16
N VAL A 33 -17.69 -6.46 3.35
CA VAL A 33 -19.14 -6.36 3.12
C VAL A 33 -19.93 -6.46 4.43
N ALA A 34 -19.62 -7.44 5.27
CA ALA A 34 -20.26 -7.60 6.58
C ALA A 34 -20.02 -6.38 7.49
N THR A 35 -18.82 -5.82 7.46
CA THR A 35 -18.49 -4.60 8.21
C THR A 35 -19.33 -3.41 7.73
N VAL A 36 -19.38 -3.20 6.42
CA VAL A 36 -20.15 -2.09 5.82
C VAL A 36 -21.66 -2.27 6.06
N GLN A 37 -22.17 -3.49 5.95
CA GLN A 37 -23.58 -3.76 6.26
C GLN A 37 -23.94 -3.43 7.73
N THR A 38 -23.01 -3.74 8.66
CA THR A 38 -23.19 -3.36 10.08
C THR A 38 -23.21 -1.83 10.26
N LEU A 39 -22.36 -1.11 9.52
CA LEU A 39 -22.33 0.35 9.53
C LEU A 39 -23.60 0.96 8.94
N ILE A 40 -24.14 0.42 7.85
CA ILE A 40 -25.42 0.84 7.27
C ILE A 40 -26.54 0.66 8.30
N ASN A 41 -26.65 -0.52 8.89
CA ASN A 41 -27.69 -0.85 9.88
C ASN A 41 -27.63 0.02 11.13
N SER A 42 -26.44 0.51 11.49
CA SER A 42 -26.25 1.42 12.63
C SER A 42 -26.50 2.90 12.29
N GLY A 43 -26.83 3.23 11.05
CA GLY A 43 -27.00 4.62 10.60
C GLY A 43 -25.69 5.39 10.40
N ALA A 44 -24.55 4.69 10.33
CA ALA A 44 -23.21 5.32 10.30
C ALA A 44 -22.94 6.17 9.05
N PHE A 45 -23.73 6.03 8.00
CA PHE A 45 -23.65 6.85 6.79
C PHE A 45 -24.65 8.04 6.80
N GLY A 46 -25.45 8.19 7.88
CA GLY A 46 -26.48 9.21 7.97
C GLY A 46 -25.97 10.65 7.92
N LEU A 47 -24.70 10.90 8.24
CA LEU A 47 -24.10 12.22 8.07
C LEU A 47 -23.96 12.61 6.58
N SER A 48 -23.52 11.69 5.75
CA SER A 48 -23.30 11.89 4.30
C SER A 48 -24.57 11.60 3.48
N PHE A 49 -25.33 10.59 3.89
CA PHE A 49 -26.57 10.12 3.23
C PHE A 49 -27.70 10.06 4.27
N PRO A 50 -28.32 11.20 4.60
CA PRO A 50 -29.26 11.28 5.72
C PRO A 50 -30.62 10.69 5.39
N GLU A 51 -31.04 9.64 6.11
CA GLU A 51 -32.43 9.30 6.28
C GLU A 51 -33.05 10.22 7.34
N ARG A 52 -34.08 10.99 6.96
CA ARG A 52 -34.69 11.98 7.85
C ARG A 52 -35.98 11.48 8.45
N CYS A 53 -36.19 11.80 9.72
CA CYS A 53 -37.45 11.57 10.40
C CYS A 53 -38.58 12.32 9.70
N THR A 54 -39.70 11.65 9.45
CA THR A 54 -40.90 12.24 8.79
C THR A 54 -41.52 13.38 9.58
N ASP A 55 -41.27 13.42 10.90
CA ASP A 55 -41.79 14.44 11.82
C ASP A 55 -40.83 15.64 11.98
N GLY A 56 -39.77 15.71 11.21
CA GLY A 56 -38.78 16.79 11.31
C GLY A 56 -37.58 16.63 10.42
N GLN A 57 -36.59 17.56 10.58
CA GLN A 57 -35.35 17.56 9.81
C GLN A 57 -34.23 16.74 10.46
N VAL A 58 -34.55 16.00 11.52
CA VAL A 58 -33.56 15.24 12.30
C VAL A 58 -33.22 13.93 11.60
N ILE A 59 -31.96 13.56 11.61
CA ILE A 59 -31.49 12.32 10.97
C ILE A 59 -31.81 11.15 11.91
N CYS A 60 -32.32 10.06 11.33
CA CYS A 60 -32.67 8.84 12.06
C CYS A 60 -32.03 7.57 11.48
N GLY A 61 -31.36 7.65 10.35
CA GLY A 61 -30.73 6.52 9.68
C GLY A 61 -29.81 6.92 8.55
N SER A 62 -29.45 5.93 7.75
CA SER A 62 -28.74 6.09 6.49
C SER A 62 -29.66 5.82 5.32
N ASP A 63 -29.78 6.75 4.38
CA ASP A 63 -30.50 6.58 3.13
C ASP A 63 -29.72 5.61 2.20
N SER A 64 -30.18 4.37 2.15
CA SER A 64 -29.55 3.30 1.36
C SER A 64 -29.64 3.54 -0.14
N ASP A 65 -30.69 4.21 -0.62
CA ASP A 65 -30.87 4.49 -2.04
C ASP A 65 -29.90 5.58 -2.50
N ALA A 66 -29.76 6.65 -1.70
CA ALA A 66 -28.78 7.70 -1.95
C ALA A 66 -27.34 7.17 -1.88
N LEU A 67 -27.04 6.32 -0.90
CA LEU A 67 -25.73 5.67 -0.78
C LEU A 67 -25.42 4.79 -2.01
N SER A 68 -26.39 3.94 -2.43
CA SER A 68 -26.21 3.07 -3.59
C SER A 68 -26.04 3.84 -4.90
N ALA A 69 -26.80 4.94 -5.07
CA ALA A 69 -26.69 5.81 -6.25
C ALA A 69 -25.32 6.49 -6.32
N SER A 70 -24.78 6.97 -5.18
CA SER A 70 -23.45 7.55 -5.12
C SER A 70 -22.36 6.52 -5.42
N LEU A 71 -22.48 5.32 -4.86
CA LEU A 71 -21.57 4.20 -5.15
C LEU A 71 -21.56 3.84 -6.64
N ALA A 72 -22.74 3.73 -7.26
CA ALA A 72 -22.87 3.41 -8.69
C ALA A 72 -22.25 4.49 -9.59
N ALA A 73 -22.34 5.75 -9.18
CA ALA A 73 -21.79 6.88 -9.93
C ALA A 73 -20.24 6.94 -9.84
N GLU A 74 -19.67 6.64 -8.67
CA GLU A 74 -18.23 6.74 -8.44
C GLU A 74 -17.49 5.43 -8.75
N MET A 75 -18.16 4.29 -8.65
CA MET A 75 -17.58 2.95 -8.83
C MET A 75 -18.37 2.11 -9.83
N PRO A 76 -18.30 2.45 -11.12
CA PRO A 76 -18.95 1.67 -12.16
C PRO A 76 -18.39 0.24 -12.16
N GLY A 77 -19.28 -0.75 -12.06
CA GLY A 77 -18.92 -2.18 -11.98
C GLY A 77 -18.98 -2.79 -10.57
N LEU A 78 -19.22 -1.99 -9.53
CA LEU A 78 -19.53 -2.52 -8.21
C LEU A 78 -21.05 -2.77 -8.11
N ALA A 79 -21.44 -4.04 -7.93
CA ALA A 79 -22.85 -4.40 -7.78
C ALA A 79 -23.41 -3.93 -6.42
N TRP A 80 -24.69 -3.50 -6.43
CA TRP A 80 -25.43 -3.22 -5.22
C TRP A 80 -26.78 -3.96 -5.25
N PRO A 81 -27.16 -4.71 -4.22
CA PRO A 81 -26.37 -4.98 -2.97
C PRO A 81 -25.04 -5.66 -3.24
N LEU A 82 -24.08 -5.44 -2.33
CA LEU A 82 -22.72 -5.98 -2.45
C LEU A 82 -22.75 -7.51 -2.47
N GLU A 83 -22.25 -8.11 -3.53
CA GLU A 83 -22.26 -9.55 -3.74
C GLU A 83 -20.96 -10.16 -3.23
N THR A 84 -21.06 -11.27 -2.48
CA THR A 84 -19.92 -12.06 -1.95
C THR A 84 -19.86 -13.47 -2.53
N ALA A 85 -20.82 -13.83 -3.38
CA ALA A 85 -20.89 -15.08 -4.08
C ALA A 85 -21.32 -14.86 -5.53
N ALA A 86 -20.69 -15.55 -6.45
CA ALA A 86 -21.09 -15.63 -7.85
C ALA A 86 -21.82 -16.93 -8.11
N VAL A 87 -22.84 -16.88 -8.97
CA VAL A 87 -23.54 -18.09 -9.43
C VAL A 87 -22.79 -18.64 -10.64
N VAL A 88 -22.25 -19.84 -10.49
CA VAL A 88 -21.60 -20.57 -11.59
C VAL A 88 -22.56 -21.67 -12.04
N ALA A 89 -22.92 -21.63 -13.33
CA ALA A 89 -23.72 -22.70 -13.91
C ALA A 89 -22.86 -23.94 -14.17
N ASP A 90 -23.16 -25.04 -13.50
CA ASP A 90 -22.56 -26.35 -13.77
C ASP A 90 -23.66 -27.32 -14.24
N GLY A 91 -23.85 -27.39 -15.54
CA GLY A 91 -24.89 -28.21 -16.17
C GLY A 91 -26.31 -27.87 -15.71
N CYS A 92 -26.99 -28.79 -15.02
CA CYS A 92 -28.36 -28.59 -14.53
C CYS A 92 -28.44 -27.98 -13.12
N PHE A 93 -27.30 -27.68 -12.49
CA PHE A 93 -27.22 -27.13 -11.14
C PHE A 93 -26.48 -25.79 -11.15
N SER A 94 -26.89 -24.90 -10.24
CA SER A 94 -26.20 -23.65 -9.98
C SER A 94 -25.44 -23.78 -8.66
N GLU A 95 -24.14 -23.52 -8.65
CA GLU A 95 -23.33 -23.51 -7.43
C GLU A 95 -22.95 -22.09 -7.10
N HIS A 96 -23.06 -21.74 -5.81
CA HIS A 96 -22.57 -20.46 -5.30
C HIS A 96 -21.11 -20.57 -4.94
N GLN A 97 -20.24 -19.87 -5.66
CA GLN A 97 -18.82 -19.82 -5.36
C GLN A 97 -18.44 -18.47 -4.71
N PRO A 98 -17.50 -18.45 -3.73
CA PRO A 98 -17.02 -17.22 -3.14
C PRO A 98 -16.49 -16.26 -4.21
N PHE A 99 -16.95 -15.02 -4.17
CA PHE A 99 -16.65 -13.99 -5.15
C PHE A 99 -16.04 -12.75 -4.49
N ALA A 100 -15.13 -12.08 -5.19
CA ALA A 100 -14.67 -10.72 -4.90
C ALA A 100 -14.52 -9.95 -6.22
N PRO A 101 -14.88 -8.67 -6.26
CA PRO A 101 -14.56 -7.79 -7.38
C PRO A 101 -13.05 -7.61 -7.58
N ASP A 102 -12.65 -6.89 -8.63
CA ASP A 102 -11.26 -6.48 -8.80
C ASP A 102 -10.71 -5.76 -7.57
N THR A 103 -9.45 -6.06 -7.23
CA THR A 103 -8.81 -5.52 -6.03
C THR A 103 -8.77 -3.99 -6.00
N LEU A 104 -8.54 -3.33 -7.14
CA LEU A 104 -8.51 -1.86 -7.17
C LEU A 104 -9.90 -1.28 -6.88
N LEU A 105 -10.95 -1.89 -7.44
CA LEU A 105 -12.33 -1.49 -7.17
C LEU A 105 -12.69 -1.66 -5.70
N ILE A 106 -12.21 -2.72 -5.05
CA ILE A 106 -12.40 -2.91 -3.60
C ILE A 106 -11.66 -1.84 -2.80
N LEU A 107 -10.45 -1.46 -3.21
CA LEU A 107 -9.68 -0.42 -2.53
C LEU A 107 -10.35 0.96 -2.68
N ASP A 108 -10.84 1.29 -3.86
CA ASP A 108 -11.62 2.52 -4.09
C ASP A 108 -12.89 2.53 -3.23
N PHE A 109 -13.60 1.41 -3.15
CA PHE A 109 -14.74 1.24 -2.25
C PHE A 109 -14.39 1.49 -0.78
N VAL A 110 -13.26 0.99 -0.32
CA VAL A 110 -12.81 1.19 1.06
C VAL A 110 -12.49 2.67 1.34
N GLU A 111 -11.86 3.39 0.40
CA GLU A 111 -11.62 4.84 0.52
C GLU A 111 -12.95 5.62 0.55
N PHE A 112 -13.92 5.27 -0.31
CA PHE A 112 -15.25 5.87 -0.32
C PHE A 112 -15.98 5.67 1.01
N VAL A 113 -15.98 4.44 1.55
CA VAL A 113 -16.59 4.14 2.85
C VAL A 113 -15.93 4.97 3.95
N HIS A 114 -14.59 5.04 3.97
CA HIS A 114 -13.88 5.85 4.96
C HIS A 114 -14.26 7.33 4.88
N ALA A 115 -14.40 7.89 3.69
CA ALA A 115 -14.78 9.29 3.50
C ALA A 115 -16.20 9.59 3.98
N SER A 116 -17.09 8.59 3.87
CA SER A 116 -18.55 8.75 4.09
C SER A 116 -19.02 8.34 5.48
N VAL A 117 -18.23 7.55 6.23
CA VAL A 117 -18.64 6.97 7.51
C VAL A 117 -18.46 7.94 8.66
N ALA A 118 -19.40 7.90 9.62
CA ALA A 118 -19.33 8.57 10.91
C ALA A 118 -19.86 7.61 12.01
N LYS A 119 -19.41 7.78 13.24
CA LYS A 119 -19.99 7.05 14.36
C LYS A 119 -21.36 7.66 14.69
N ALA A 120 -22.42 6.93 14.43
CA ALA A 120 -23.76 7.32 14.83
C ALA A 120 -23.90 7.22 16.36
N ILE A 121 -24.41 8.29 16.99
CA ILE A 121 -24.63 8.40 18.43
C ILE A 121 -26.15 8.54 18.64
N PRO A 122 -26.81 7.51 19.20
CA PRO A 122 -28.22 7.58 19.49
C PRO A 122 -28.53 8.69 20.50
N GLY A 123 -29.46 9.56 20.15
CA GLY A 123 -29.98 10.61 20.98
C GLY A 123 -31.39 10.28 21.53
N LYS A 124 -32.36 11.21 21.32
CA LYS A 124 -33.73 11.01 21.74
C LYS A 124 -34.41 9.91 20.94
N TYR A 125 -35.07 8.97 21.64
CA TYR A 125 -35.92 7.97 21.00
C TYR A 125 -37.26 8.60 20.61
N HIS A 126 -37.72 8.28 19.38
CA HIS A 126 -38.98 8.70 18.86
C HIS A 126 -39.96 7.53 18.83
N ASP A 127 -40.79 7.43 19.88
CA ASP A 127 -41.68 6.27 20.13
C ASP A 127 -42.62 5.99 18.95
N PHE A 128 -43.20 7.04 18.34
CA PHE A 128 -44.18 6.86 17.26
C PHE A 128 -43.60 6.24 16.01
N PHE A 129 -42.37 6.61 15.65
CA PHE A 129 -41.69 6.09 14.47
C PHE A 129 -40.65 4.99 14.81
N ASN A 130 -40.53 4.64 16.08
CA ASN A 130 -39.73 3.52 16.57
C ASN A 130 -38.24 3.60 16.15
N HIS A 131 -37.64 4.81 16.24
CA HIS A 131 -36.23 5.04 15.92
C HIS A 131 -35.60 6.08 16.87
N TYR A 132 -34.26 6.12 16.88
CA TYR A 132 -33.51 7.16 17.54
C TYR A 132 -33.20 8.32 16.60
N HIS A 133 -33.21 9.53 17.12
CA HIS A 133 -32.57 10.67 16.46
C HIS A 133 -31.07 10.55 16.62
N LEU A 134 -30.31 10.72 15.54
CA LEU A 134 -28.87 10.49 15.52
C LEU A 134 -28.09 11.79 15.51
N THR A 135 -26.97 11.81 16.24
CA THR A 135 -25.86 12.75 16.08
C THR A 135 -24.62 11.97 15.65
N PHE A 136 -23.58 12.65 15.18
CA PHE A 136 -22.46 11.97 14.52
C PHE A 136 -21.13 12.47 15.03
N ASP A 137 -20.19 11.54 15.18
CA ASP A 137 -18.76 11.78 15.38
C ASP A 137 -18.02 11.16 14.19
N GLN A 138 -17.64 12.02 13.23
CA GLN A 138 -17.01 11.56 11.99
C GLN A 138 -15.61 11.00 12.24
N GLU A 139 -14.80 11.68 13.06
CA GLU A 139 -13.43 11.25 13.37
C GLU A 139 -13.42 9.88 14.04
N ALA A 140 -14.28 9.67 15.04
CA ALA A 140 -14.41 8.37 15.70
C ALA A 140 -14.92 7.27 14.77
N GLY A 141 -15.82 7.60 13.82
CA GLY A 141 -16.32 6.67 12.81
C GLY A 141 -15.23 6.23 11.82
N GLN A 142 -14.51 7.20 11.27
CA GLN A 142 -13.40 6.98 10.35
C GLN A 142 -12.28 6.17 10.99
N GLU A 143 -11.87 6.50 12.21
CA GLU A 143 -10.84 5.77 12.95
C GLU A 143 -11.27 4.32 13.26
N GLY A 144 -12.53 4.12 13.67
CA GLY A 144 -13.08 2.79 13.94
C GLY A 144 -13.09 1.90 12.69
N PHE A 145 -13.51 2.45 11.54
CA PHE A 145 -13.48 1.76 10.26
C PHE A 145 -12.05 1.46 9.82
N ARG A 146 -11.16 2.46 9.82
CA ARG A 146 -9.74 2.32 9.50
C ARG A 146 -9.08 1.22 10.30
N SER A 147 -9.25 1.24 11.62
CA SER A 147 -8.69 0.23 12.52
C SER A 147 -9.19 -1.18 12.21
N THR A 148 -10.49 -1.32 11.91
CA THR A 148 -11.11 -2.61 11.55
C THR A 148 -10.56 -3.17 10.25
N VAL A 149 -10.49 -2.34 9.20
CA VAL A 149 -9.98 -2.76 7.89
C VAL A 149 -8.49 -3.10 7.96
N ASN A 150 -7.67 -2.25 8.59
CA ASN A 150 -6.23 -2.49 8.72
C ASN A 150 -5.92 -3.78 9.49
N ARG A 151 -6.69 -4.08 10.54
CA ARG A 151 -6.59 -5.36 11.25
C ARG A 151 -6.97 -6.54 10.35
N MET A 152 -8.04 -6.43 9.57
CA MET A 152 -8.48 -7.45 8.63
C MET A 152 -7.41 -7.70 7.56
N PHE A 153 -6.85 -6.64 6.97
CA PHE A 153 -5.78 -6.72 5.99
C PHE A 153 -4.52 -7.37 6.59
N ALA A 154 -4.08 -6.92 7.77
CA ALA A 154 -2.91 -7.47 8.43
C ALA A 154 -3.03 -8.97 8.71
N ARG A 155 -4.17 -9.44 9.22
CA ARG A 155 -4.40 -10.85 9.52
C ARG A 155 -4.49 -11.74 8.28
N ASN A 156 -4.84 -11.18 7.14
CA ASN A 156 -4.93 -11.90 5.87
C ASN A 156 -3.71 -11.70 4.96
N GLY A 157 -2.64 -11.06 5.45
CA GLY A 157 -1.41 -10.87 4.67
C GLY A 157 -1.53 -9.85 3.54
N VAL A 158 -2.61 -9.05 3.51
CA VAL A 158 -2.88 -8.07 2.46
C VAL A 158 -1.88 -6.92 2.54
N ALA A 159 -1.24 -6.58 1.42
CA ALA A 159 -0.17 -5.59 1.31
C ALA A 159 -0.68 -4.13 1.18
N PHE A 160 -1.82 -3.81 1.77
CA PHE A 160 -2.40 -2.46 1.75
C PHE A 160 -2.78 -1.99 3.14
N GLU A 161 -2.78 -0.66 3.35
CA GLU A 161 -3.14 -0.03 4.62
C GLU A 161 -3.87 1.29 4.38
N ILE A 162 -4.93 1.56 5.15
CA ILE A 162 -5.60 2.87 5.17
C ILE A 162 -4.84 3.78 6.13
N LEU A 163 -4.39 4.93 5.62
CA LEU A 163 -3.80 6.00 6.43
C LEU A 163 -4.88 6.77 7.22
N PRO A 164 -4.49 7.56 8.24
CA PRO A 164 -5.43 8.46 8.94
C PRO A 164 -6.15 9.45 8.03
N THR A 165 -5.58 9.76 6.86
CA THR A 165 -6.19 10.62 5.84
C THR A 165 -7.27 9.92 5.01
N GLY A 166 -7.52 8.63 5.23
CA GLY A 166 -8.43 7.81 4.43
C GLY A 166 -7.81 7.22 3.17
N ARG A 167 -6.62 7.65 2.78
CA ARG A 167 -5.93 7.13 1.59
C ARG A 167 -5.34 5.75 1.86
N ILE A 168 -5.48 4.86 0.89
CA ILE A 168 -4.84 3.55 0.92
C ILE A 168 -3.43 3.66 0.33
N VAL A 169 -2.49 3.01 1.00
CA VAL A 169 -1.12 2.87 0.53
C VAL A 169 -0.75 1.40 0.43
N ARG A 170 0.10 1.09 -0.53
CA ARG A 170 0.72 -0.23 -0.63
C ARG A 170 1.86 -0.31 0.39
N LEU A 171 1.92 -1.40 1.12
CA LEU A 171 3.06 -1.70 1.98
C LEU A 171 4.21 -2.28 1.16
N LEU A 172 5.41 -1.80 1.43
CA LEU A 172 6.61 -2.38 0.86
C LEU A 172 6.90 -3.74 1.51
N PRO A 173 7.58 -4.66 0.80
CA PRO A 173 8.00 -5.93 1.37
C PRO A 173 8.71 -5.73 2.72
N PRO A 174 8.44 -6.57 3.75
CA PRO A 174 8.92 -6.34 5.12
C PRO A 174 10.42 -6.20 5.26
N VAL A 175 11.20 -6.89 4.41
CA VAL A 175 12.66 -6.99 4.49
C VAL A 175 13.37 -5.65 4.32
N LEU A 176 12.79 -4.71 3.57
CA LEU A 176 13.37 -3.38 3.35
C LEU A 176 12.38 -2.23 3.61
N GLY A 177 11.11 -2.53 3.88
CA GLY A 177 10.06 -1.50 4.00
C GLY A 177 10.29 -0.52 5.13
N GLU A 178 10.76 -0.97 6.28
CA GLU A 178 11.04 -0.10 7.43
C GLU A 178 12.32 0.72 7.22
N GLU A 179 13.36 0.12 6.66
CA GLU A 179 14.59 0.83 6.30
C GLU A 179 14.33 1.88 5.23
N LEU A 180 13.57 1.52 4.19
CA LEU A 180 13.16 2.46 3.15
C LEU A 180 12.35 3.64 3.70
N LYS A 181 11.44 3.40 4.65
CA LYS A 181 10.61 4.46 5.25
C LYS A 181 11.40 5.42 6.15
N ARG A 182 12.40 4.93 6.86
CA ARG A 182 13.16 5.68 7.88
C ARG A 182 14.40 6.36 7.33
N THR A 183 14.91 5.90 6.19
CA THR A 183 16.17 6.42 5.65
C THR A 183 16.02 7.88 5.22
N VAL A 184 16.71 8.76 5.91
CA VAL A 184 16.97 10.13 5.46
C VAL A 184 18.32 10.12 4.76
N PHE A 185 18.32 10.46 3.47
CA PHE A 185 19.56 10.53 2.70
C PHE A 185 20.27 11.85 3.00
N ASN A 186 21.45 11.76 3.54
CA ASN A 186 22.34 12.88 3.81
C ASN A 186 23.77 12.48 3.38
N THR A 187 23.94 12.31 2.08
CA THR A 187 25.22 11.90 1.49
C THR A 187 26.21 13.09 1.35
N GLY A 188 25.78 14.33 1.64
CA GLY A 188 26.52 15.56 1.34
C GLY A 188 26.50 15.95 -0.14
N ASP A 189 25.92 15.12 -1.00
CA ASP A 189 25.60 15.42 -2.38
C ASP A 189 24.09 15.58 -2.54
N ARG A 190 23.62 16.81 -2.56
CA ARG A 190 22.19 17.14 -2.64
C ARG A 190 21.50 16.50 -3.86
N THR A 191 22.22 16.32 -4.96
CA THR A 191 21.66 15.71 -6.17
C THR A 191 21.44 14.22 -5.94
N LEU A 192 22.40 13.52 -5.32
CA LEU A 192 22.28 12.12 -4.96
C LEU A 192 21.13 11.91 -3.95
N ASP A 193 21.05 12.76 -2.92
CA ASP A 193 19.99 12.71 -1.92
C ASP A 193 18.60 12.88 -2.54
N ASN A 194 18.46 13.80 -3.50
CA ASN A 194 17.20 13.99 -4.23
C ASN A 194 16.86 12.79 -5.10
N MET A 195 17.82 12.21 -5.81
CA MET A 195 17.61 11.00 -6.64
C MET A 195 17.13 9.82 -5.81
N LEU A 196 17.76 9.57 -4.67
CA LEU A 196 17.40 8.49 -3.76
C LEU A 196 16.02 8.71 -3.12
N SER A 197 15.71 9.94 -2.72
CA SER A 197 14.42 10.30 -2.14
C SER A 197 13.28 10.18 -3.16
N GLU A 198 13.49 10.65 -4.40
CA GLU A 198 12.53 10.54 -5.51
C GLU A 198 12.29 9.08 -5.90
N SER A 199 13.36 8.30 -6.06
CA SER A 199 13.28 6.87 -6.34
C SER A 199 12.44 6.13 -5.29
N ARG A 200 12.70 6.39 -4.01
CA ARG A 200 11.93 5.82 -2.90
C ARG A 200 10.44 6.20 -2.95
N ALA A 201 10.14 7.48 -3.19
CA ALA A 201 8.77 7.97 -3.27
C ALA A 201 7.99 7.29 -4.42
N LYS A 202 8.60 7.22 -5.60
CA LYS A 202 8.04 6.57 -6.79
C LYS A 202 7.86 5.06 -6.59
N PHE A 203 8.78 4.40 -5.88
CA PHE A 203 8.68 2.95 -5.63
C PHE A 203 7.47 2.57 -4.76
N SER A 204 6.99 3.50 -3.95
CA SER A 204 5.77 3.32 -3.15
C SER A 204 4.47 3.56 -3.95
N ASP A 205 4.55 3.94 -5.22
CA ASP A 205 3.39 4.19 -6.07
C ASP A 205 2.71 2.88 -6.49
N ARG A 206 1.39 2.94 -6.74
CA ARG A 206 0.57 1.81 -7.19
C ARG A 206 0.83 1.45 -8.64
N ASN A 207 1.13 2.47 -9.47
CA ASN A 207 1.29 2.32 -10.89
C ASN A 207 2.61 1.60 -11.19
N PRO A 208 2.59 0.41 -11.82
CA PRO A 208 3.79 -0.32 -12.21
C PRO A 208 4.75 0.51 -13.07
N LEU A 209 4.24 1.43 -13.88
CA LEU A 209 5.06 2.32 -14.70
C LEU A 209 5.83 3.31 -13.81
N VAL A 210 5.19 3.88 -12.78
CA VAL A 210 5.86 4.78 -11.81
C VAL A 210 6.89 4.02 -10.98
N ARG A 211 6.59 2.76 -10.61
CA ARG A 211 7.58 1.88 -9.94
C ARG A 211 8.76 1.55 -10.83
N ARG A 212 8.53 1.37 -12.11
CA ARG A 212 9.61 1.23 -13.09
C ARG A 212 10.47 2.50 -13.19
N GLU A 213 9.85 3.68 -13.24
CA GLU A 213 10.58 4.96 -13.18
C GLU A 213 11.39 5.09 -11.88
N ALA A 214 10.90 4.54 -10.76
CA ALA A 214 11.66 4.46 -9.51
C ALA A 214 12.94 3.66 -9.67
N LEU A 215 12.88 2.52 -10.37
CA LEU A 215 14.03 1.70 -10.69
C LEU A 215 15.04 2.45 -11.57
N GLU A 216 14.57 3.12 -12.62
CA GLU A 216 15.40 3.96 -13.50
C GLU A 216 16.11 5.07 -12.70
N ARG A 217 15.36 5.75 -11.82
CA ARG A 217 15.91 6.80 -10.96
C ARG A 217 16.92 6.29 -9.94
N LEU A 218 16.71 5.07 -9.40
CA LEU A 218 17.67 4.43 -8.51
C LEU A 218 18.97 4.07 -9.25
N TRP A 219 18.88 3.68 -10.52
CA TRP A 219 20.07 3.44 -11.36
C TRP A 219 20.83 4.72 -11.66
N ASP A 220 20.15 5.86 -11.87
CA ASP A 220 20.81 7.17 -11.99
C ASP A 220 21.57 7.53 -10.72
N ALA A 221 20.97 7.28 -9.54
CA ALA A 221 21.63 7.48 -8.26
C ALA A 221 22.86 6.57 -8.10
N TRP A 222 22.76 5.31 -8.54
CA TRP A 222 23.89 4.38 -8.59
C TRP A 222 25.04 4.89 -9.47
N GLU A 223 24.73 5.40 -10.65
CA GLU A 223 25.75 5.97 -11.55
C GLU A 223 26.46 7.19 -10.92
N ARG A 224 25.70 8.02 -10.22
CA ARG A 224 26.27 9.15 -9.51
C ARG A 224 27.15 8.73 -8.32
N LEU A 225 26.67 7.74 -7.55
CA LEU A 225 27.45 7.18 -6.43
C LEU A 225 28.80 6.63 -6.86
N LYS A 226 28.87 5.99 -8.05
CA LYS A 226 30.13 5.47 -8.59
C LYS A 226 31.17 6.54 -8.89
N SER A 227 30.80 7.80 -8.95
CA SER A 227 31.74 8.94 -9.16
C SER A 227 32.00 9.72 -7.86
N PHE A 228 31.53 9.21 -6.73
CA PHE A 228 31.48 9.98 -5.49
C PHE A 228 32.87 10.18 -4.87
N ALA A 229 33.70 9.14 -4.80
CA ALA A 229 35.03 9.19 -4.20
C ALA A 229 36.12 9.71 -5.15
N ASP A 230 35.93 9.53 -6.45
CA ASP A 230 36.83 10.08 -7.51
C ASP A 230 36.00 10.47 -8.75
N PRO A 231 35.66 11.76 -8.92
CA PRO A 231 34.86 12.21 -10.08
C PRO A 231 35.53 11.99 -11.44
N GLY A 232 36.86 11.88 -11.47
CA GLY A 232 37.63 11.70 -12.72
C GLY A 232 37.80 10.27 -13.14
N ASP A 233 37.73 9.30 -12.21
CA ASP A 233 37.90 7.87 -12.48
C ASP A 233 36.89 7.03 -11.70
N LYS A 234 35.80 6.66 -12.39
CA LYS A 234 34.73 5.82 -11.81
C LYS A 234 35.23 4.46 -11.30
N LYS A 235 36.22 3.84 -11.98
CA LYS A 235 36.76 2.54 -11.55
C LYS A 235 37.54 2.67 -10.26
N ARG A 236 38.33 3.74 -10.15
CA ARG A 236 39.07 4.05 -8.92
C ARG A 236 38.11 4.43 -7.79
N SER A 237 37.09 5.23 -8.08
CA SER A 237 36.07 5.61 -7.10
C SER A 237 35.36 4.38 -6.49
N ILE A 238 34.92 3.42 -7.32
CA ILE A 238 34.30 2.19 -6.82
C ILE A 238 35.25 1.41 -5.92
N LYS A 239 36.52 1.29 -6.28
CA LYS A 239 37.50 0.61 -5.45
C LYS A 239 37.63 1.28 -4.07
N ILE A 240 37.77 2.60 -4.03
CA ILE A 240 37.85 3.37 -2.76
C ILE A 240 36.61 3.09 -1.91
N ILE A 241 35.40 3.15 -2.51
CA ILE A 241 34.15 2.90 -1.80
C ILE A 241 34.10 1.47 -1.25
N LEU A 242 34.43 0.47 -2.05
CA LEU A 242 34.42 -0.94 -1.63
C LEU A 242 35.48 -1.24 -0.55
N ASP A 243 36.66 -0.63 -0.63
CA ASP A 243 37.71 -0.77 0.39
C ASP A 243 37.29 -0.16 1.73
N ALA A 244 36.45 0.90 1.70
CA ALA A 244 35.86 1.46 2.92
C ALA A 244 34.73 0.59 3.51
N VAL A 245 34.03 -0.20 2.68
CA VAL A 245 32.94 -1.08 3.11
C VAL A 245 33.46 -2.27 3.90
N THR A 246 34.54 -2.91 3.45
CA THR A 246 35.11 -4.09 4.12
C THR A 246 36.61 -4.21 3.88
N SER A 247 37.31 -4.60 4.93
CA SER A 247 38.75 -4.97 4.88
C SER A 247 38.98 -6.46 4.59
N GLU A 248 37.90 -7.27 4.54
CA GLU A 248 38.01 -8.71 4.29
C GLU A 248 38.11 -8.96 2.76
N PRO A 249 39.26 -9.53 2.27
CA PRO A 249 39.51 -9.57 0.82
C PRO A 249 38.52 -10.42 0.02
N SER A 250 38.02 -11.53 0.57
CA SER A 250 37.10 -12.40 -0.16
C SER A 250 35.73 -11.79 -0.26
N LEU A 251 35.23 -11.15 0.79
CA LEU A 251 33.97 -10.43 0.77
C LEU A 251 34.05 -9.22 -0.17
N ARG A 252 35.16 -8.49 -0.10
CA ARG A 252 35.42 -7.34 -0.97
C ARG A 252 35.36 -7.71 -2.45
N ALA A 253 35.97 -8.84 -2.81
CA ALA A 253 35.95 -9.36 -4.19
C ALA A 253 34.50 -9.70 -4.64
N ARG A 254 33.71 -10.33 -3.77
CA ARG A 254 32.29 -10.64 -4.05
C ARG A 254 31.45 -9.38 -4.22
N LEU A 255 31.66 -8.36 -3.43
CA LEU A 255 30.94 -7.08 -3.58
C LEU A 255 31.33 -6.37 -4.89
N GLU A 256 32.60 -6.50 -5.35
CA GLU A 256 33.00 -5.98 -6.66
C GLU A 256 32.32 -6.74 -7.82
N GLU A 257 32.25 -8.06 -7.75
CA GLU A 257 31.50 -8.89 -8.70
C GLU A 257 30.02 -8.50 -8.74
N GLU A 258 29.38 -8.30 -7.59
CA GLU A 258 27.99 -7.86 -7.47
C GLU A 258 27.76 -6.47 -8.08
N ALA A 259 28.68 -5.52 -7.82
CA ALA A 259 28.63 -4.19 -8.42
C ALA A 259 28.77 -4.23 -9.95
N MET A 260 29.61 -5.12 -10.49
CA MET A 260 29.75 -5.33 -11.94
C MET A 260 28.51 -5.97 -12.53
N GLU A 261 27.90 -6.94 -11.86
CA GLU A 261 26.66 -7.58 -12.30
C GLU A 261 25.48 -6.58 -12.35
N LEU A 262 25.34 -5.75 -11.32
CA LEU A 262 24.34 -4.66 -11.31
C LEU A 262 24.56 -3.70 -12.49
N ASN A 263 25.81 -3.35 -12.84
CA ASN A 263 26.10 -2.55 -14.02
C ASN A 263 25.68 -3.25 -15.31
N SER A 264 25.97 -4.55 -15.44
CA SER A 264 25.58 -5.36 -16.59
C SER A 264 24.07 -5.38 -16.77
N ILE A 265 23.32 -5.60 -15.69
CA ILE A 265 21.86 -5.58 -15.69
C ILE A 265 21.34 -4.21 -16.16
N GLY A 266 21.84 -3.10 -15.58
CA GLY A 266 21.41 -1.76 -15.96
C GLY A 266 21.69 -1.37 -17.40
N ASN A 267 22.72 -1.97 -18.00
CA ASN A 267 23.09 -1.72 -19.40
C ASN A 267 22.39 -2.66 -20.39
N SER A 268 22.01 -3.88 -19.97
CA SER A 268 21.42 -4.89 -20.85
C SER A 268 19.90 -4.78 -20.96
N TYR A 269 19.27 -4.31 -19.89
CA TYR A 269 17.83 -4.12 -19.84
C TYR A 269 17.48 -2.64 -20.02
N LEU A 270 16.25 -2.35 -20.49
CA LEU A 270 15.79 -1.00 -20.74
C LEU A 270 15.53 -0.26 -19.40
N ILE A 271 16.59 -0.05 -18.62
CA ILE A 271 16.55 0.67 -17.34
C ILE A 271 17.19 2.05 -17.48
N ARG A 272 18.32 2.16 -18.17
CA ARG A 272 19.10 3.40 -18.31
C ARG A 272 19.08 4.03 -19.70
N HIS A 273 18.99 3.25 -20.73
CA HIS A 273 19.13 3.67 -22.12
C HIS A 273 17.98 3.10 -22.93
N SER A 274 17.49 3.88 -23.88
CA SER A 274 16.38 3.49 -24.76
C SER A 274 16.92 2.90 -26.09
N GLU A 275 17.82 1.92 -26.02
CA GLU A 275 18.34 1.26 -27.22
C GLU A 275 17.37 0.20 -27.72
N VAL A 276 17.20 0.12 -29.04
CA VAL A 276 16.21 -0.79 -29.69
C VAL A 276 16.48 -2.27 -29.39
N THR A 277 17.72 -2.62 -29.01
CA THR A 277 18.13 -3.98 -28.67
C THR A 277 17.91 -4.40 -27.23
N GLN A 278 17.53 -3.47 -26.35
CA GLN A 278 17.35 -3.76 -24.94
C GLN A 278 15.95 -4.31 -24.65
N VAL A 279 15.87 -5.26 -23.72
CA VAL A 279 14.61 -5.87 -23.26
C VAL A 279 14.09 -5.08 -22.05
N ALA A 280 12.82 -4.65 -22.12
CA ALA A 280 12.19 -3.94 -21.01
C ALA A 280 11.89 -4.88 -19.84
N VAL A 281 12.19 -4.43 -18.61
CA VAL A 281 11.68 -5.08 -17.40
C VAL A 281 10.26 -4.55 -17.16
N ILE A 282 9.26 -5.40 -17.38
CA ILE A 282 7.84 -5.05 -17.29
C ILE A 282 7.13 -5.78 -16.13
N ASP A 283 7.66 -6.92 -15.71
CA ASP A 283 7.13 -7.70 -14.60
C ASP A 283 7.37 -6.98 -13.26
N VAL A 284 6.31 -6.85 -12.45
CA VAL A 284 6.34 -6.10 -11.18
C VAL A 284 7.27 -6.76 -10.17
N ASP A 285 7.29 -8.08 -10.09
CA ASP A 285 8.13 -8.82 -9.16
C ASP A 285 9.62 -8.70 -9.55
N HIS A 286 9.91 -8.63 -10.85
CA HIS A 286 11.26 -8.37 -11.33
C HIS A 286 11.71 -6.93 -11.04
N ILE A 287 10.82 -5.94 -11.21
CA ILE A 287 11.10 -4.54 -10.85
C ILE A 287 11.41 -4.45 -9.35
N ASP A 288 10.60 -5.09 -8.51
CA ASP A 288 10.77 -5.09 -7.06
C ASP A 288 12.09 -5.74 -6.64
N TYR A 289 12.38 -6.92 -7.19
CA TYR A 289 13.65 -7.60 -6.93
C TYR A 289 14.86 -6.74 -7.28
N LEU A 290 14.87 -6.16 -8.48
CA LEU A 290 15.99 -5.33 -8.95
C LEU A 290 16.12 -4.05 -8.12
N PHE A 291 15.00 -3.42 -7.77
CA PHE A 291 15.00 -2.24 -6.90
C PHE A 291 15.61 -2.55 -5.54
N HIS A 292 15.17 -3.59 -4.88
CA HIS A 292 15.67 -3.98 -3.56
C HIS A 292 17.14 -4.39 -3.59
N ARG A 293 17.55 -5.14 -4.60
CA ARG A 293 18.93 -5.58 -4.80
C ARG A 293 19.89 -4.39 -4.94
N LEU A 294 19.56 -3.45 -5.84
CA LEU A 294 20.37 -2.24 -6.04
C LEU A 294 20.32 -1.30 -4.82
N PHE A 295 19.15 -1.12 -4.22
CA PHE A 295 18.98 -0.28 -3.04
C PHE A 295 19.82 -0.80 -1.87
N ALA A 296 19.86 -2.11 -1.63
CA ALA A 296 20.68 -2.72 -0.58
C ALA A 296 22.18 -2.47 -0.81
N MET A 297 22.65 -2.56 -2.07
CA MET A 297 24.04 -2.26 -2.41
C MET A 297 24.37 -0.78 -2.17
N ILE A 298 23.51 0.13 -2.59
CA ILE A 298 23.67 1.58 -2.34
C ILE A 298 23.72 1.86 -0.83
N GLN A 299 22.81 1.30 -0.05
CA GLN A 299 22.79 1.48 1.41
C GLN A 299 24.07 0.96 2.08
N LEU A 300 24.55 -0.20 1.67
CA LEU A 300 25.79 -0.76 2.17
C LEU A 300 26.97 0.19 1.89
N MET A 301 27.07 0.72 0.68
CA MET A 301 28.13 1.66 0.32
C MET A 301 28.04 2.98 1.09
N LEU A 302 26.82 3.52 1.29
CA LEU A 302 26.61 4.76 2.02
C LEU A 302 26.83 4.63 3.53
N SER A 303 26.57 3.44 4.11
CA SER A 303 26.70 3.21 5.56
C SER A 303 28.13 3.38 6.08
N LYS A 304 29.14 3.35 5.22
CA LYS A 304 30.57 3.45 5.57
C LYS A 304 31.20 4.75 5.06
N LYS A 305 30.39 5.71 4.67
CA LYS A 305 30.86 6.99 4.13
C LYS A 305 31.77 7.76 5.07
N GLU A 306 31.55 7.67 6.39
CA GLU A 306 32.39 8.34 7.37
C GLU A 306 33.87 7.84 7.36
N ASN A 307 34.12 6.73 6.69
CA ASN A 307 35.44 6.12 6.53
C ASN A 307 36.07 6.40 5.15
N MET A 308 35.40 7.20 4.28
CA MET A 308 35.88 7.65 2.96
C MET A 308 36.45 9.09 3.05
#